data_184783f44530aa850407880641fd2848
#
_entry.id   184783f44530aa850407880641fd2848
#
_cell.length_a   1.000
_cell.length_b   1.000
_cell.length_c   1.000
_cell.angle_alpha   90.00
_cell.angle_beta   90.00
_cell.angle_gamma   90.00
#
_symmetry.space_group_name_H-M   'P 1'
#
loop_
_entity.id
_entity.type
_entity.pdbx_description
1 polymer ?
#
loop_
_entity_poly.entity_id
_entity_poly.type
_entity_poly.pdbx_seq_one_letter_code
_entity_poly.pdbx_strand_id
1 'polypeptide(L)'
;MRLLLKGDSLFKAQPYLRQEKQTLLDKSSGRRIIYFTFRTLHFLDWFAPIDLALERSFPGKYEVFYIDFSTTLHRIGKGFEYLHFRQQVEERLLQLNISPLRHFSHEELAEYTSFPDADVHVTCESIRQETFSVPERIYLPHYALPKAIDIGLPENIRFNHVFLPTRPPYTYKQLEQKFQEEIKVHSVGYPKQYAATSSVRYFPDSDQPVVIYAPSLEISLLFDALDRGLLEIFNKMSHYNFVIKLHPSLASRRHYVTAFMCQELKGVEHIHFDELSGIQNLAEESSLLITDFGSVGGEYRLGYGKRVIFLKTPAEYEGGADLQFRDDFADGICKVEDLGNVIESVMKKGPLSDSEFHNMRQQVLSFSEESDYEAARIVDEICSAS
;
A
#
# COMPACT_ATOMS: atom_id res chain seq x y z
N MET A 1 -20.04 -20.64 3.05
CA MET A 1 -18.97 -19.88 2.40
C MET A 1 -17.61 -20.59 2.24
N ARG A 2 -17.31 -21.69 2.97
CA ARG A 2 -16.08 -22.50 2.79
C ARG A 2 -16.03 -23.43 1.56
N LEU A 3 -17.07 -23.47 0.71
CA LEU A 3 -17.22 -24.39 -0.42
C LEU A 3 -16.74 -23.85 -1.78
N LEU A 4 -16.29 -22.60 -1.86
CA LEU A 4 -15.93 -21.94 -3.14
C LEU A 4 -14.45 -22.03 -3.55
N LEU A 5 -13.60 -22.74 -2.80
CA LEU A 5 -12.14 -22.67 -2.96
C LEU A 5 -11.49 -23.91 -3.63
N LYS A 6 -12.24 -24.71 -4.41
CA LYS A 6 -11.61 -25.75 -5.25
C LYS A 6 -11.88 -25.46 -6.72
N GLY A 7 -10.82 -25.29 -7.50
CA GLY A 7 -10.76 -24.76 -8.86
C GLY A 7 -11.86 -25.20 -9.87
N ASP A 8 -12.39 -26.42 -9.79
CA ASP A 8 -13.47 -26.90 -10.67
C ASP A 8 -14.86 -26.34 -10.31
N SER A 9 -15.03 -25.73 -9.14
CA SER A 9 -16.29 -25.18 -8.66
C SER A 9 -16.52 -23.72 -9.07
N LEU A 10 -15.45 -22.98 -9.39
CA LEU A 10 -15.52 -21.54 -9.75
C LEU A 10 -16.38 -21.31 -11.02
N PHE A 11 -16.21 -22.10 -12.06
CA PHE A 11 -17.01 -22.00 -13.29
C PHE A 11 -18.50 -22.32 -13.08
N LYS A 12 -18.82 -23.22 -12.15
CA LYS A 12 -20.21 -23.57 -11.81
C LYS A 12 -20.88 -22.56 -10.88
N ALA A 13 -20.08 -21.81 -10.12
CA ALA A 13 -20.58 -20.80 -9.16
C ALA A 13 -20.82 -19.42 -9.80
N GLN A 14 -20.29 -19.15 -10.99
CA GLN A 14 -20.41 -17.83 -11.65
C GLN A 14 -21.87 -17.35 -11.81
N PRO A 15 -22.85 -18.15 -12.27
CA PRO A 15 -24.24 -17.67 -12.40
C PRO A 15 -24.87 -17.31 -11.06
N TYR A 16 -24.59 -18.08 -10.01
CA TYR A 16 -25.08 -17.83 -8.67
C TYR A 16 -24.46 -16.55 -8.08
N LEU A 17 -23.15 -16.40 -8.20
CA LEU A 17 -22.42 -15.23 -7.76
C LEU A 17 -22.93 -13.95 -8.47
N ARG A 18 -23.19 -14.05 -9.77
CA ARG A 18 -23.77 -12.95 -10.56
C ARG A 18 -25.16 -12.56 -10.05
N GLN A 19 -26.01 -13.53 -9.73
CA GLN A 19 -27.34 -13.28 -9.17
C GLN A 19 -27.26 -12.63 -7.79
N GLU A 20 -26.35 -13.06 -6.92
CA GLU A 20 -26.14 -12.43 -5.61
C GLU A 20 -25.63 -10.99 -5.74
N LYS A 21 -24.68 -10.73 -6.64
CA LYS A 21 -24.20 -9.38 -6.95
C LYS A 21 -25.33 -8.49 -7.48
N GLN A 22 -26.16 -9.00 -8.41
CA GLN A 22 -27.33 -8.25 -8.90
C GLN A 22 -28.31 -7.93 -7.75
N THR A 23 -28.55 -8.88 -6.87
CA THR A 23 -29.40 -8.65 -5.69
C THR A 23 -28.82 -7.58 -4.77
N LEU A 24 -27.50 -7.49 -4.63
CA LEU A 24 -26.85 -6.45 -3.87
C LEU A 24 -27.03 -5.08 -4.54
N LEU A 25 -26.83 -5.00 -5.86
CA LEU A 25 -27.05 -3.77 -6.63
C LEU A 25 -28.49 -3.28 -6.52
N ASP A 26 -29.47 -4.17 -6.60
CA ASP A 26 -30.90 -3.84 -6.45
C ASP A 26 -31.21 -3.29 -5.04
N LYS A 27 -30.58 -3.84 -4.01
CA LYS A 27 -30.71 -3.39 -2.61
C LYS A 27 -29.98 -2.08 -2.31
N SER A 28 -29.04 -1.67 -3.13
CA SER A 28 -28.32 -0.40 -2.97
C SER A 28 -29.16 0.82 -3.37
N SER A 29 -30.31 0.61 -4.00
CA SER A 29 -31.25 1.67 -4.36
C SER A 29 -31.64 2.53 -3.14
N GLY A 30 -31.43 3.84 -3.27
CA GLY A 30 -31.69 4.81 -2.20
C GLY A 30 -30.53 5.06 -1.25
N ARG A 31 -29.40 4.36 -1.40
CA ARG A 31 -28.14 4.67 -0.73
C ARG A 31 -27.25 5.56 -1.61
N ARG A 32 -26.35 6.30 -0.97
CA ARG A 32 -25.25 6.98 -1.67
C ARG A 32 -24.20 5.96 -2.07
N ILE A 33 -23.71 6.06 -3.29
CA ILE A 33 -22.80 5.09 -3.89
C ILE A 33 -21.36 5.64 -3.89
N ILE A 34 -20.44 4.85 -3.37
CA ILE A 34 -19.02 5.17 -3.35
C ILE A 34 -18.26 4.10 -4.12
N TYR A 35 -17.40 4.51 -5.07
CA TYR A 35 -16.47 3.63 -5.74
C TYR A 35 -15.08 3.77 -5.15
N PHE A 36 -14.50 2.65 -4.70
CA PHE A 36 -13.07 2.53 -4.44
C PHE A 36 -12.41 1.80 -5.61
N THR A 37 -11.54 2.49 -6.34
CA THR A 37 -10.95 1.94 -7.55
C THR A 37 -9.46 1.71 -7.39
N PHE A 38 -8.97 0.56 -7.89
CA PHE A 38 -7.60 0.13 -7.71
C PHE A 38 -7.11 -0.78 -8.85
N ARG A 39 -5.78 -0.94 -8.94
CA ARG A 39 -5.10 -1.89 -9.85
C ARG A 39 -4.23 -2.90 -9.12
N THR A 40 -3.95 -2.65 -7.85
CA THR A 40 -3.04 -3.46 -7.05
C THR A 40 -3.65 -3.74 -5.68
N LEU A 41 -3.42 -4.95 -5.20
CA LEU A 41 -4.06 -5.51 -4.01
C LEU A 41 -3.84 -4.65 -2.74
N HIS A 42 -2.65 -4.05 -2.61
CA HIS A 42 -2.30 -3.31 -1.41
C HIS A 42 -3.13 -2.04 -1.16
N PHE A 43 -3.85 -1.53 -2.18
CA PHE A 43 -4.74 -0.38 -1.97
C PHE A 43 -5.97 -0.70 -1.14
N LEU A 44 -6.35 -1.97 -1.06
CA LEU A 44 -7.43 -2.39 -0.18
C LEU A 44 -7.15 -2.07 1.30
N ASP A 45 -5.88 -2.06 1.70
CA ASP A 45 -5.47 -1.73 3.06
C ASP A 45 -5.71 -0.25 3.41
N TRP A 46 -5.91 0.60 2.40
CA TRP A 46 -6.24 2.02 2.54
C TRP A 46 -7.74 2.27 2.50
N PHE A 47 -8.45 1.56 1.64
CA PHE A 47 -9.88 1.75 1.43
C PHE A 47 -10.72 1.10 2.53
N ALA A 48 -10.35 -0.10 2.95
CA ALA A 48 -11.12 -0.85 3.92
C ALA A 48 -11.36 -0.13 5.26
N PRO A 49 -10.36 0.53 5.87
CA PRO A 49 -10.60 1.29 7.09
C PRO A 49 -11.62 2.42 6.90
N ILE A 50 -11.59 3.12 5.77
CA ILE A 50 -12.54 4.20 5.46
C ILE A 50 -13.95 3.61 5.28
N ASP A 51 -14.10 2.50 4.55
CA ASP A 51 -15.37 1.81 4.37
C ASP A 51 -15.97 1.36 5.71
N LEU A 52 -15.17 0.71 6.55
CA LEU A 52 -15.60 0.28 7.87
C LEU A 52 -15.95 1.46 8.79
N ALA A 53 -15.26 2.59 8.66
CA ALA A 53 -15.58 3.81 9.39
C ALA A 53 -16.89 4.45 8.89
N LEU A 54 -17.15 4.44 7.58
CA LEU A 54 -18.42 4.88 6.99
C LEU A 54 -19.59 4.05 7.52
N GLU A 55 -19.47 2.72 7.53
CA GLU A 55 -20.52 1.84 8.04
C GLU A 55 -20.79 2.04 9.53
N ARG A 56 -19.72 2.23 10.34
CA ARG A 56 -19.85 2.47 11.79
C ARG A 56 -20.48 3.82 12.11
N SER A 57 -20.12 4.86 11.36
CA SER A 57 -20.53 6.24 11.66
C SER A 57 -21.86 6.63 11.02
N PHE A 58 -22.18 6.03 9.86
CA PHE A 58 -23.33 6.35 9.05
C PHE A 58 -24.05 5.08 8.57
N PRO A 59 -24.52 4.21 9.48
CA PRO A 59 -25.02 2.89 9.14
C PRO A 59 -26.16 2.95 8.13
N GLY A 60 -26.00 2.18 7.05
CA GLY A 60 -26.99 2.07 5.98
C GLY A 60 -27.12 3.29 5.04
N LYS A 61 -26.34 4.36 5.22
CA LYS A 61 -26.36 5.55 4.36
C LYS A 61 -25.62 5.31 3.04
N TYR A 62 -24.56 4.52 3.05
CA TYR A 62 -23.66 4.29 1.94
C TYR A 62 -23.69 2.84 1.48
N GLU A 63 -23.45 2.63 0.18
CA GLU A 63 -23.02 1.37 -0.40
C GLU A 63 -21.67 1.59 -1.10
N VAL A 64 -20.66 0.82 -0.72
CA VAL A 64 -19.31 0.94 -1.25
C VAL A 64 -19.03 -0.22 -2.18
N PHE A 65 -18.55 0.06 -3.40
CA PHE A 65 -18.12 -0.94 -4.37
C PHE A 65 -16.62 -0.82 -4.63
N TYR A 66 -15.96 -1.96 -4.64
CA TYR A 66 -14.54 -2.10 -4.94
C TYR A 66 -14.36 -2.48 -6.40
N ILE A 67 -13.80 -1.59 -7.21
CA ILE A 67 -13.69 -1.79 -8.67
C ILE A 67 -12.23 -1.93 -9.05
N ASP A 68 -11.85 -3.10 -9.55
CA ASP A 68 -10.49 -3.32 -10.02
C ASP A 68 -10.31 -3.04 -11.51
N PHE A 69 -9.18 -2.41 -11.84
CA PHE A 69 -8.73 -2.11 -13.21
C PHE A 69 -7.53 -2.95 -13.65
N SER A 70 -7.24 -4.04 -12.94
CA SER A 70 -6.08 -4.89 -13.21
C SER A 70 -6.14 -5.55 -14.58
N THR A 71 -7.34 -5.85 -15.07
CA THR A 71 -7.58 -6.51 -16.36
C THR A 71 -7.05 -5.75 -17.56
N THR A 72 -7.08 -4.42 -17.52
CA THR A 72 -6.53 -3.57 -18.60
C THR A 72 -5.01 -3.70 -18.77
N LEU A 73 -4.29 -4.07 -17.72
CA LEU A 73 -2.84 -4.31 -17.76
C LEU A 73 -2.48 -5.76 -18.15
N HIS A 74 -3.38 -6.72 -17.89
CA HIS A 74 -3.12 -8.15 -18.05
C HIS A 74 -3.67 -8.75 -19.36
N ARG A 75 -4.34 -7.96 -20.22
CA ARG A 75 -4.89 -8.43 -21.53
C ARG A 75 -3.86 -8.98 -22.49
N ILE A 76 -2.58 -8.75 -22.29
CA ILE A 76 -1.53 -9.28 -23.15
C ILE A 76 -1.13 -10.67 -22.68
N GLY A 77 -2.06 -11.63 -22.73
CA GLY A 77 -1.72 -13.05 -22.88
C GLY A 77 -1.95 -14.02 -21.73
N LYS A 78 -2.63 -13.68 -20.59
CA LYS A 78 -2.66 -14.62 -19.47
C LYS A 78 -3.97 -14.63 -18.66
N GLY A 79 -4.98 -15.29 -19.16
CA GLY A 79 -6.26 -15.51 -18.45
C GLY A 79 -6.14 -16.13 -17.05
N PHE A 80 -5.10 -16.94 -16.80
CA PHE A 80 -4.86 -17.54 -15.49
C PHE A 80 -4.40 -16.53 -14.43
N GLU A 81 -3.60 -15.51 -14.78
CA GLU A 81 -3.15 -14.50 -13.83
C GLU A 81 -4.31 -13.61 -13.33
N TYR A 82 -5.29 -13.37 -14.19
CA TYR A 82 -6.49 -12.63 -13.81
C TYR A 82 -7.34 -13.36 -12.76
N LEU A 83 -7.62 -14.65 -12.97
CA LEU A 83 -8.39 -15.44 -12.01
C LEU A 83 -7.68 -15.52 -10.66
N HIS A 84 -6.36 -15.63 -10.66
CA HIS A 84 -5.57 -15.64 -9.45
C HIS A 84 -5.61 -14.27 -8.72
N PHE A 85 -5.48 -13.17 -9.46
CA PHE A 85 -5.58 -11.82 -8.87
C PHE A 85 -6.96 -11.58 -8.25
N ARG A 86 -8.03 -11.93 -8.96
CA ARG A 86 -9.39 -11.83 -8.44
C ARG A 86 -9.59 -12.62 -7.15
N GLN A 87 -9.09 -13.85 -7.11
CA GLN A 87 -9.12 -14.67 -5.89
C GLN A 87 -8.37 -13.98 -4.74
N GLN A 88 -7.20 -13.43 -5.00
CA GLN A 88 -6.43 -12.68 -4.00
C GLN A 88 -7.20 -11.44 -3.48
N VAL A 89 -7.89 -10.70 -4.36
CA VAL A 89 -8.75 -9.58 -3.96
C VAL A 89 -9.88 -10.04 -3.05
N GLU A 90 -10.59 -11.10 -3.44
CA GLU A 90 -11.72 -11.64 -2.66
C GLU A 90 -11.26 -12.17 -1.29
N GLU A 91 -10.14 -12.88 -1.25
CA GLU A 91 -9.51 -13.34 0.00
C GLU A 91 -9.08 -12.16 0.88
N ARG A 92 -8.51 -11.10 0.29
CA ARG A 92 -8.08 -9.92 1.03
C ARG A 92 -9.27 -9.16 1.61
N LEU A 93 -10.34 -8.97 0.86
CA LEU A 93 -11.57 -8.34 1.36
C LEU A 93 -12.16 -9.12 2.55
N LEU A 94 -12.20 -10.46 2.46
CA LEU A 94 -12.65 -11.30 3.57
C LEU A 94 -11.77 -11.13 4.82
N GLN A 95 -10.46 -11.07 4.67
CA GLN A 95 -9.53 -10.80 5.77
C GLN A 95 -9.79 -9.43 6.42
N LEU A 96 -10.23 -8.46 5.62
CA LEU A 96 -10.58 -7.11 6.06
C LEU A 96 -12.04 -6.98 6.57
N ASN A 97 -12.77 -8.11 6.69
CA ASN A 97 -14.19 -8.18 7.07
C ASN A 97 -15.14 -7.46 6.10
N ILE A 98 -14.78 -7.43 4.83
CA ILE A 98 -15.61 -6.85 3.76
C ILE A 98 -16.17 -7.98 2.89
N SER A 99 -17.45 -7.85 2.48
CA SER A 99 -18.07 -8.84 1.60
C SER A 99 -17.44 -8.83 0.21
N PRO A 100 -16.94 -9.97 -0.30
CA PRO A 100 -16.43 -10.07 -1.66
C PRO A 100 -17.51 -9.81 -2.75
N LEU A 101 -18.78 -9.84 -2.40
CA LEU A 101 -19.86 -9.49 -3.33
C LEU A 101 -19.81 -8.01 -3.77
N ARG A 102 -19.13 -7.16 -2.99
CA ARG A 102 -18.92 -5.73 -3.28
C ARG A 102 -17.75 -5.48 -4.25
N HIS A 103 -17.02 -6.53 -4.66
CA HIS A 103 -15.94 -6.45 -5.62
C HIS A 103 -16.41 -6.73 -7.04
N PHE A 104 -16.06 -5.84 -7.96
CA PHE A 104 -16.32 -5.95 -9.39
C PHE A 104 -15.05 -5.66 -10.17
N SER A 105 -14.81 -6.40 -11.25
CA SER A 105 -13.84 -5.93 -12.23
C SER A 105 -14.49 -4.86 -13.11
N HIS A 106 -13.70 -3.93 -13.61
CA HIS A 106 -14.20 -2.91 -14.54
C HIS A 106 -14.94 -3.51 -15.75
N GLU A 107 -14.52 -4.69 -16.20
CA GLU A 107 -15.15 -5.40 -17.33
C GLU A 107 -16.50 -6.02 -16.95
N GLU A 108 -16.65 -6.47 -15.72
CA GLU A 108 -17.95 -7.01 -15.23
C GLU A 108 -19.04 -5.95 -15.18
N LEU A 109 -18.70 -4.66 -15.03
CA LEU A 109 -19.70 -3.60 -14.89
C LEU A 109 -20.69 -3.59 -16.06
N ALA A 110 -20.21 -3.83 -17.28
CA ALA A 110 -21.03 -3.89 -18.49
C ALA A 110 -21.97 -5.12 -18.54
N GLU A 111 -21.78 -6.09 -17.66
CA GLU A 111 -22.60 -7.30 -17.62
C GLU A 111 -23.87 -7.14 -16.78
N TYR A 112 -23.94 -6.09 -15.96
CA TYR A 112 -25.08 -5.79 -15.08
C TYR A 112 -26.02 -4.78 -15.72
N THR A 113 -27.33 -5.06 -15.64
CA THR A 113 -28.36 -4.27 -16.33
C THR A 113 -28.53 -2.87 -15.76
N SER A 114 -28.12 -2.65 -14.51
CA SER A 114 -28.23 -1.40 -13.79
C SER A 114 -27.13 -1.28 -12.74
N PHE A 115 -25.88 -1.06 -13.20
CA PHE A 115 -24.83 -0.70 -12.27
C PHE A 115 -25.06 0.77 -11.86
N PRO A 116 -25.19 1.07 -10.55
CA PRO A 116 -25.52 2.43 -10.12
C PRO A 116 -24.38 3.41 -10.42
N ASP A 117 -24.72 4.65 -10.76
CA ASP A 117 -23.73 5.73 -10.82
C ASP A 117 -23.20 6.03 -9.41
N ALA A 118 -21.93 6.36 -9.31
CA ALA A 118 -21.35 6.74 -8.03
C ALA A 118 -21.56 8.22 -7.72
N ASP A 119 -21.86 8.54 -6.47
CA ASP A 119 -21.82 9.91 -5.95
C ASP A 119 -20.37 10.38 -5.76
N VAL A 120 -19.51 9.47 -5.31
CA VAL A 120 -18.09 9.74 -5.04
C VAL A 120 -17.22 8.61 -5.56
N HIS A 121 -16.09 8.98 -6.15
CA HIS A 121 -15.04 8.08 -6.59
C HIS A 121 -13.76 8.35 -5.81
N VAL A 122 -13.26 7.37 -5.09
CA VAL A 122 -12.00 7.42 -4.35
C VAL A 122 -10.97 6.52 -5.03
N THR A 123 -9.78 7.05 -5.29
CA THR A 123 -8.70 6.29 -5.94
C THR A 123 -7.34 6.66 -5.37
N CYS A 124 -6.43 5.69 -5.34
CA CYS A 124 -5.01 5.91 -5.05
C CYS A 124 -4.16 6.07 -6.32
N GLU A 125 -4.77 6.03 -7.50
CA GLU A 125 -4.08 6.02 -8.78
C GLU A 125 -4.70 7.02 -9.76
N SER A 126 -3.91 7.36 -10.78
CA SER A 126 -4.40 8.14 -11.91
C SER A 126 -5.28 7.29 -12.84
N ILE A 127 -6.59 7.31 -12.63
CA ILE A 127 -7.57 6.68 -13.53
C ILE A 127 -8.15 7.73 -14.44
N ARG A 128 -8.18 7.45 -15.78
CA ARG A 128 -8.69 8.40 -16.76
C ARG A 128 -10.15 8.75 -16.51
N GLN A 129 -10.49 10.04 -16.70
CA GLN A 129 -11.84 10.57 -16.46
C GLN A 129 -12.95 9.87 -17.24
N GLU A 130 -12.62 9.41 -18.46
CA GLU A 130 -13.56 8.79 -19.39
C GLU A 130 -14.17 7.47 -18.87
N THR A 131 -13.58 6.92 -17.80
CA THR A 131 -13.99 5.62 -17.25
C THR A 131 -15.28 5.69 -16.45
N PHE A 132 -15.52 6.80 -15.73
CA PHE A 132 -16.71 7.01 -14.92
C PHE A 132 -17.16 8.47 -14.97
N SER A 133 -18.45 8.68 -15.20
CA SER A 133 -19.09 9.99 -14.98
C SER A 133 -19.46 10.10 -13.52
N VAL A 134 -18.62 10.73 -12.71
CA VAL A 134 -18.82 10.87 -11.26
C VAL A 134 -18.69 12.34 -10.89
N PRO A 135 -19.62 12.91 -10.09
CA PRO A 135 -19.59 14.33 -9.73
C PRO A 135 -18.37 14.68 -8.88
N GLU A 136 -18.01 13.83 -7.92
CA GLU A 136 -16.94 14.11 -6.97
C GLU A 136 -15.87 13.04 -7.00
N ARG A 137 -14.60 13.46 -7.06
CA ARG A 137 -13.43 12.58 -7.16
C ARG A 137 -12.42 12.92 -6.09
N ILE A 138 -12.04 11.92 -5.32
CA ILE A 138 -11.06 12.01 -4.24
C ILE A 138 -9.80 11.25 -4.64
N TYR A 139 -8.66 11.92 -4.61
CA TYR A 139 -7.36 11.27 -4.67
C TYR A 139 -6.86 11.00 -3.25
N LEU A 140 -6.61 9.73 -2.96
CA LEU A 140 -6.00 9.26 -1.71
C LEU A 140 -4.58 8.78 -2.02
N PRO A 141 -3.53 9.56 -1.70
CA PRO A 141 -2.15 9.12 -1.92
C PRO A 141 -1.86 7.81 -1.19
N HIS A 142 -1.29 6.84 -1.89
CA HIS A 142 -0.97 5.53 -1.31
C HIS A 142 0.40 5.50 -0.59
N TYR A 143 0.94 6.67 -0.27
CA TYR A 143 2.18 6.83 0.48
C TYR A 143 1.90 7.60 1.78
N ALA A 144 2.56 7.19 2.86
CA ALA A 144 2.55 7.98 4.08
C ALA A 144 3.15 9.38 3.87
N LEU A 145 4.13 9.48 2.98
CA LEU A 145 4.84 10.69 2.62
C LEU A 145 4.64 10.96 1.12
N PRO A 146 3.69 11.85 0.75
CA PRO A 146 3.37 12.10 -0.66
C PRO A 146 4.56 12.68 -1.42
N LYS A 147 4.87 12.08 -2.56
CA LYS A 147 5.90 12.57 -3.50
C LYS A 147 5.31 13.57 -4.49
N ALA A 148 6.14 14.53 -4.92
CA ALA A 148 5.78 15.52 -5.94
C ALA A 148 5.23 14.92 -7.24
N ILE A 149 5.80 13.80 -7.63
CA ILE A 149 5.54 13.14 -8.92
C ILE A 149 4.10 12.66 -9.04
N ASP A 150 3.48 12.31 -7.91
CA ASP A 150 2.14 11.72 -7.93
C ASP A 150 1.02 12.72 -8.24
N ILE A 151 1.36 14.01 -8.24
CA ILE A 151 0.40 15.10 -8.44
C ILE A 151 0.63 15.83 -9.76
N GLY A 152 1.73 15.58 -10.45
CA GLY A 152 1.92 15.96 -11.84
C GLY A 152 0.99 15.15 -12.76
N LEU A 153 -0.29 15.06 -12.42
CA LEU A 153 -1.29 14.29 -13.14
C LEU A 153 -1.45 14.87 -14.54
N PRO A 154 -1.58 14.03 -15.57
CA PRO A 154 -1.95 14.47 -16.90
C PRO A 154 -3.21 15.35 -16.87
N GLU A 155 -3.30 16.33 -17.75
CA GLU A 155 -4.43 17.29 -17.80
C GLU A 155 -5.81 16.64 -17.87
N ASN A 156 -5.88 15.38 -18.28
CA ASN A 156 -7.11 14.60 -18.36
C ASN A 156 -7.49 13.85 -17.07
N ILE A 157 -6.73 14.04 -15.97
CA ILE A 157 -7.06 13.45 -14.68
C ILE A 157 -7.41 14.60 -13.75
N ARG A 158 -8.70 14.76 -13.45
CA ARG A 158 -9.18 15.78 -12.53
C ARG A 158 -9.68 15.14 -11.26
N PHE A 159 -9.20 15.67 -10.13
CA PHE A 159 -9.75 15.43 -8.81
C PHE A 159 -10.36 16.72 -8.29
N ASN A 160 -11.46 16.60 -7.56
CA ASN A 160 -12.07 17.71 -6.84
C ASN A 160 -11.47 17.81 -5.43
N HIS A 161 -11.01 16.67 -4.92
CA HIS A 161 -10.52 16.55 -3.55
C HIS A 161 -9.22 15.74 -3.51
N VAL A 162 -8.32 16.12 -2.59
CA VAL A 162 -7.11 15.35 -2.26
C VAL A 162 -7.07 15.13 -0.75
N PHE A 163 -6.85 13.91 -0.34
CA PHE A 163 -6.65 13.52 1.05
C PHE A 163 -5.16 13.49 1.36
N LEU A 164 -4.71 14.28 2.32
CA LEU A 164 -3.31 14.31 2.74
C LEU A 164 -3.11 13.58 4.06
N PRO A 165 -2.19 12.61 4.12
CA PRO A 165 -1.89 11.89 5.36
C PRO A 165 -1.05 12.70 6.33
N THR A 166 -0.18 13.60 5.83
CA THR A 166 0.83 14.28 6.62
C THR A 166 0.62 15.77 6.70
N ARG A 167 1.20 16.40 7.72
CA ARG A 167 1.25 17.86 7.90
C ARG A 167 2.61 18.43 7.48
N PRO A 168 2.72 19.76 7.23
CA PRO A 168 4.01 20.39 7.00
C PRO A 168 4.98 20.16 8.18
N PRO A 169 6.30 19.97 7.93
CA PRO A 169 6.97 20.08 6.63
C PRO A 169 6.94 18.81 5.78
N TYR A 170 6.32 17.71 6.24
CA TYR A 170 6.29 16.41 5.59
C TYR A 170 5.23 16.31 4.49
N THR A 171 4.40 17.33 4.36
CA THR A 171 3.49 17.46 3.22
C THR A 171 4.12 18.28 2.10
N TYR A 172 3.69 18.05 0.88
CA TYR A 172 4.30 18.69 -0.28
C TYR A 172 3.85 20.15 -0.43
N LYS A 173 4.76 21.11 -0.22
CA LYS A 173 4.45 22.56 -0.35
C LYS A 173 3.92 22.96 -1.74
N GLN A 174 4.34 22.28 -2.80
CA GLN A 174 3.87 22.57 -4.16
C GLN A 174 2.43 22.16 -4.43
N LEU A 175 1.88 21.23 -3.62
CA LEU A 175 0.46 20.89 -3.67
C LEU A 175 -0.41 22.08 -3.31
N GLU A 176 -0.06 22.78 -2.22
CA GLU A 176 -0.82 23.92 -1.76
C GLU A 176 -0.83 25.06 -2.79
N GLN A 177 0.27 25.31 -3.49
CA GLN A 177 0.36 26.43 -4.43
C GLN A 177 -0.22 26.14 -5.81
N LYS A 178 -0.06 24.93 -6.35
CA LYS A 178 -0.44 24.59 -7.73
C LYS A 178 -1.93 24.23 -7.87
N PHE A 179 -2.58 23.81 -6.77
CA PHE A 179 -3.95 23.30 -6.79
C PHE A 179 -4.94 24.12 -5.94
N GLN A 180 -4.51 25.25 -5.36
CA GLN A 180 -5.34 26.06 -4.44
C GLN A 180 -6.65 26.60 -5.06
N GLU A 181 -6.73 26.72 -6.39
CA GLU A 181 -7.91 27.31 -7.04
C GLU A 181 -8.95 26.29 -7.52
N GLU A 182 -8.55 25.03 -7.73
CA GLU A 182 -9.43 24.01 -8.34
C GLU A 182 -9.66 22.76 -7.49
N ILE A 183 -8.78 22.47 -6.51
CA ILE A 183 -8.81 21.22 -5.74
C ILE A 183 -8.90 21.53 -4.24
N LYS A 184 -9.88 20.92 -3.58
CA LYS A 184 -10.00 20.99 -2.12
C LYS A 184 -9.06 19.98 -1.48
N VAL A 185 -8.17 20.47 -0.61
CA VAL A 185 -7.20 19.65 0.11
C VAL A 185 -7.70 19.40 1.53
N HIS A 186 -7.74 18.11 1.91
CA HIS A 186 -8.20 17.66 3.22
C HIS A 186 -7.09 16.92 3.96
N SER A 187 -6.82 17.34 5.18
CA SER A 187 -5.89 16.65 6.07
C SER A 187 -6.65 15.51 6.77
N VAL A 188 -6.37 14.27 6.42
CA VAL A 188 -7.10 13.09 6.94
C VAL A 188 -6.23 12.14 7.76
N GLY A 189 -4.91 12.34 7.78
CA GLY A 189 -4.00 11.36 8.36
C GLY A 189 -3.82 10.14 7.45
N TYR A 190 -3.35 9.05 8.03
CA TYR A 190 -2.97 7.84 7.30
C TYR A 190 -3.92 6.69 7.65
N PRO A 191 -4.99 6.45 6.88
CA PRO A 191 -6.03 5.48 7.23
C PRO A 191 -5.62 4.02 7.00
N LYS A 192 -4.43 3.75 6.47
CA LYS A 192 -3.97 2.40 6.18
C LYS A 192 -4.05 1.47 7.39
N GLN A 193 -4.62 0.29 7.18
CA GLN A 193 -4.59 -0.76 8.19
C GLN A 193 -3.19 -1.40 8.25
N TYR A 194 -2.59 -1.36 9.43
CA TYR A 194 -1.26 -1.95 9.68
C TYR A 194 -1.31 -3.38 10.22
N ALA A 195 -2.48 -3.87 10.62
CA ALA A 195 -2.60 -5.23 11.11
C ALA A 195 -2.14 -6.25 10.06
N ALA A 196 -1.23 -7.12 10.45
CA ALA A 196 -0.84 -8.25 9.64
C ALA A 196 -2.05 -9.18 9.42
N THR A 197 -2.23 -9.61 8.19
CA THR A 197 -3.30 -10.57 7.85
C THR A 197 -2.86 -12.01 7.94
N SER A 198 -1.55 -12.22 7.90
CA SER A 198 -0.88 -13.49 8.18
C SER A 198 0.55 -13.18 8.61
N SER A 199 0.99 -13.69 9.73
CA SER A 199 2.40 -13.67 10.09
C SER A 199 3.13 -14.69 9.21
N VAL A 200 4.12 -14.24 8.46
CA VAL A 200 5.01 -15.12 7.70
C VAL A 200 6.30 -15.24 8.50
N ARG A 201 6.53 -16.44 9.02
CA ARG A 201 7.78 -16.79 9.72
C ARG A 201 8.73 -17.45 8.75
N TYR A 202 9.77 -16.72 8.32
CA TYR A 202 10.82 -17.29 7.47
C TYR A 202 11.85 -18.08 8.27
N PHE A 203 12.00 -17.78 9.56
CA PHE A 203 12.99 -18.39 10.44
C PHE A 203 12.31 -18.94 11.71
N PRO A 204 11.42 -19.95 11.59
CA PRO A 204 10.60 -20.40 12.74
C PRO A 204 11.42 -21.01 13.87
N ASP A 205 12.61 -21.53 13.56
CA ASP A 205 13.49 -22.21 14.53
C ASP A 205 14.64 -21.31 15.01
N SER A 206 14.59 -19.99 14.71
CA SER A 206 15.64 -19.04 15.06
C SER A 206 15.11 -17.95 15.98
N ASP A 207 15.83 -17.70 17.09
CA ASP A 207 15.61 -16.55 17.97
C ASP A 207 16.41 -15.30 17.58
N GLN A 208 17.13 -15.37 16.45
CA GLN A 208 17.92 -14.24 15.96
C GLN A 208 17.01 -13.12 15.45
N PRO A 209 17.37 -11.85 15.70
CA PRO A 209 16.60 -10.72 15.20
C PRO A 209 16.53 -10.71 13.67
N VAL A 210 15.36 -10.40 13.15
CA VAL A 210 15.13 -10.32 11.70
C VAL A 210 15.32 -8.88 11.21
N VAL A 211 16.12 -8.72 10.17
CA VAL A 211 16.41 -7.47 9.48
C VAL A 211 15.85 -7.55 8.07
N ILE A 212 15.01 -6.60 7.67
CA ILE A 212 14.45 -6.53 6.31
C ILE A 212 15.31 -5.57 5.47
N TYR A 213 15.70 -5.98 4.28
CA TYR A 213 16.16 -5.08 3.22
C TYR A 213 15.07 -4.95 2.15
N ALA A 214 14.48 -3.77 2.04
CA ALA A 214 13.43 -3.47 1.07
C ALA A 214 13.82 -2.29 0.18
N PRO A 215 14.52 -2.55 -0.95
CA PRO A 215 14.87 -1.51 -1.91
C PRO A 215 13.62 -0.90 -2.56
N SER A 216 13.77 0.33 -3.05
CA SER A 216 12.74 1.00 -3.86
C SER A 216 12.52 0.30 -5.20
N LEU A 217 11.64 0.88 -6.01
CA LEU A 217 11.37 0.40 -7.38
C LEU A 217 12.58 0.59 -8.33
N GLU A 218 13.55 1.41 -7.94
CA GLU A 218 14.69 1.75 -8.79
C GLU A 218 15.73 0.63 -8.79
N ILE A 219 15.76 -0.14 -9.88
CA ILE A 219 16.58 -1.34 -10.01
C ILE A 219 18.08 -1.04 -10.02
N SER A 220 18.48 0.14 -10.50
CA SER A 220 19.89 0.57 -10.52
C SER A 220 20.46 0.70 -9.11
N LEU A 221 19.65 1.15 -8.14
CA LEU A 221 20.06 1.25 -6.73
C LEU A 221 20.23 -0.12 -6.09
N LEU A 222 19.38 -1.08 -6.43
CA LEU A 222 19.54 -2.46 -5.96
C LEU A 222 20.87 -3.05 -6.45
N PHE A 223 21.16 -2.93 -7.76
CA PHE A 223 22.41 -3.46 -8.30
C PHE A 223 23.66 -2.70 -7.79
N ASP A 224 23.58 -1.37 -7.64
CA ASP A 224 24.68 -0.61 -7.00
C ASP A 224 24.93 -1.10 -5.57
N ALA A 225 23.92 -1.39 -4.79
CA ALA A 225 24.07 -1.93 -3.45
C ALA A 225 24.69 -3.34 -3.45
N LEU A 226 24.32 -4.20 -4.38
CA LEU A 226 24.90 -5.53 -4.55
C LEU A 226 26.37 -5.46 -4.98
N ASP A 227 26.68 -4.61 -5.95
CA ASP A 227 28.06 -4.39 -6.45
C ASP A 227 28.99 -3.82 -5.36
N ARG A 228 28.44 -3.08 -4.39
CA ARG A 228 29.16 -2.57 -3.21
C ARG A 228 29.26 -3.57 -2.06
N GLY A 229 28.88 -4.81 -2.27
CA GLY A 229 29.07 -5.89 -1.32
C GLY A 229 27.97 -6.06 -0.28
N LEU A 230 26.73 -5.67 -0.59
CA LEU A 230 25.59 -5.83 0.34
C LEU A 230 25.44 -7.27 0.85
N LEU A 231 25.51 -8.26 -0.06
CA LEU A 231 25.35 -9.67 0.32
C LEU A 231 26.53 -10.18 1.15
N GLU A 232 27.76 -9.72 0.88
CA GLU A 232 28.93 -10.05 1.69
C GLU A 232 28.81 -9.49 3.12
N ILE A 233 28.23 -8.29 3.28
CA ILE A 233 27.95 -7.72 4.60
C ILE A 233 26.95 -8.59 5.33
N PHE A 234 25.82 -8.95 4.72
CA PHE A 234 24.81 -9.81 5.32
C PHE A 234 25.37 -11.19 5.68
N ASN A 235 26.16 -11.80 4.79
CA ASN A 235 26.82 -13.08 5.04
C ASN A 235 27.78 -13.05 6.25
N LYS A 236 28.45 -11.94 6.49
CA LYS A 236 29.34 -11.76 7.66
C LYS A 236 28.57 -11.55 8.97
N MET A 237 27.29 -11.21 8.89
CA MET A 237 26.43 -10.91 10.04
C MET A 237 25.45 -12.05 10.33
N SER A 238 25.93 -13.30 10.31
CA SER A 238 25.11 -14.52 10.49
C SER A 238 24.45 -14.66 11.86
N HIS A 239 24.66 -13.72 12.78
CA HIS A 239 23.93 -13.60 14.04
C HIS A 239 22.62 -12.80 13.91
N TYR A 240 22.29 -12.32 12.72
CA TYR A 240 20.99 -11.81 12.31
C TYR A 240 20.41 -12.68 11.20
N ASN A 241 19.09 -12.73 11.13
CA ASN A 241 18.35 -13.24 9.97
C ASN A 241 17.99 -12.08 9.05
N PHE A 242 18.18 -12.24 7.74
CA PHE A 242 17.88 -11.21 6.76
C PHE A 242 16.73 -11.64 5.85
N VAL A 243 15.81 -10.72 5.56
CA VAL A 243 14.78 -10.90 4.53
C VAL A 243 14.99 -9.82 3.46
N ILE A 244 15.31 -10.23 2.24
CA ILE A 244 15.41 -9.33 1.09
C ILE A 244 14.04 -9.33 0.41
N LYS A 245 13.33 -8.19 0.52
CA LYS A 245 11.99 -8.01 -0.01
C LYS A 245 11.98 -7.05 -1.18
N LEU A 246 11.78 -7.56 -2.38
CA LEU A 246 11.66 -6.68 -3.55
C LEU A 246 10.37 -5.85 -3.53
N HIS A 247 10.44 -4.69 -4.16
CA HIS A 247 9.26 -3.91 -4.46
C HIS A 247 8.31 -4.76 -5.33
N PRO A 248 6.99 -4.79 -5.07
CA PRO A 248 6.04 -5.65 -5.80
C PRO A 248 6.10 -5.48 -7.32
N SER A 249 6.29 -4.25 -7.81
CA SER A 249 6.43 -3.99 -9.25
C SER A 249 7.75 -4.50 -9.84
N LEU A 250 8.82 -4.66 -9.06
CA LEU A 250 10.04 -5.31 -9.51
C LEU A 250 9.85 -6.81 -9.60
N ALA A 251 9.29 -7.42 -8.56
CA ALA A 251 9.02 -8.85 -8.53
C ALA A 251 8.14 -9.29 -9.72
N SER A 252 7.07 -8.54 -10.01
CA SER A 252 6.13 -8.89 -11.09
C SER A 252 6.62 -8.62 -12.51
N ARG A 253 7.50 -7.63 -12.71
CA ARG A 253 7.92 -7.18 -14.05
C ARG A 253 9.34 -7.59 -14.44
N ARG A 254 10.14 -8.03 -13.48
CA ARG A 254 11.59 -8.26 -13.64
C ARG A 254 12.00 -9.63 -13.12
N HIS A 255 11.39 -10.68 -13.64
CA HIS A 255 11.67 -12.08 -13.24
C HIS A 255 13.16 -12.46 -13.24
N TYR A 256 13.99 -11.78 -14.03
CA TYR A 256 15.44 -12.01 -14.03
C TYR A 256 16.10 -11.57 -12.72
N VAL A 257 15.57 -10.52 -12.05
CA VAL A 257 16.08 -10.09 -10.72
C VAL A 257 15.80 -11.17 -9.70
N THR A 258 14.58 -11.71 -9.71
CA THR A 258 14.18 -12.83 -8.88
C THR A 258 15.07 -14.04 -9.09
N ALA A 259 15.27 -14.46 -10.36
CA ALA A 259 16.12 -15.60 -10.69
C ALA A 259 17.59 -15.38 -10.24
N PHE A 260 18.13 -14.18 -10.43
CA PHE A 260 19.45 -13.79 -9.95
C PHE A 260 19.55 -13.91 -8.43
N MET A 261 18.62 -13.28 -7.68
CA MET A 261 18.63 -13.33 -6.22
C MET A 261 18.50 -14.76 -5.68
N CYS A 262 17.63 -15.58 -6.25
CA CYS A 262 17.51 -16.99 -5.88
C CYS A 262 18.81 -17.78 -6.12
N GLN A 263 19.56 -17.44 -7.16
CA GLN A 263 20.85 -18.08 -7.43
C GLN A 263 21.93 -17.64 -6.45
N GLU A 264 22.06 -16.34 -6.20
CA GLU A 264 23.07 -15.75 -5.27
C GLU A 264 22.87 -16.22 -3.83
N LEU A 265 21.60 -16.43 -3.42
CA LEU A 265 21.26 -16.83 -2.05
C LEU A 265 21.17 -18.35 -1.86
N LYS A 266 21.47 -19.14 -2.89
CA LYS A 266 21.39 -20.59 -2.80
C LYS A 266 22.34 -21.14 -1.75
N GLY A 267 21.77 -21.81 -0.74
CA GLY A 267 22.54 -22.42 0.36
C GLY A 267 22.92 -21.48 1.49
N VAL A 268 22.41 -20.25 1.50
CA VAL A 268 22.57 -19.29 2.60
C VAL A 268 21.33 -19.38 3.50
N GLU A 269 21.47 -19.95 4.71
CA GLU A 269 20.33 -20.28 5.57
C GLU A 269 19.73 -19.07 6.31
N HIS A 270 20.55 -18.08 6.63
CA HIS A 270 20.15 -16.88 7.39
C HIS A 270 19.73 -15.70 6.51
N ILE A 271 19.67 -15.87 5.19
CA ILE A 271 19.16 -14.86 4.25
C ILE A 271 18.03 -15.47 3.43
N HIS A 272 16.83 -14.90 3.56
CA HIS A 272 15.65 -15.28 2.79
C HIS A 272 15.29 -14.24 1.75
N PHE A 273 14.84 -14.68 0.57
CA PHE A 273 14.35 -13.80 -0.48
C PHE A 273 12.83 -13.91 -0.56
N ASP A 274 12.14 -12.76 -0.39
CA ASP A 274 10.69 -12.68 -0.42
C ASP A 274 10.17 -11.84 -1.59
N GLU A 275 9.30 -12.42 -2.40
CA GLU A 275 8.67 -11.78 -3.54
C GLU A 275 7.22 -11.39 -3.31
N LEU A 276 6.54 -12.11 -2.43
CA LEU A 276 5.08 -12.17 -2.40
C LEU A 276 4.45 -11.46 -1.21
N SER A 277 5.12 -11.45 -0.06
CA SER A 277 4.53 -10.92 1.17
C SER A 277 4.42 -9.39 1.13
N GLY A 278 3.38 -8.86 1.73
CA GLY A 278 3.33 -7.43 2.07
C GLY A 278 4.29 -7.10 3.21
N ILE A 279 4.77 -5.85 3.27
CA ILE A 279 5.65 -5.40 4.37
C ILE A 279 4.99 -5.60 5.75
N GLN A 280 3.66 -5.50 5.82
CA GLN A 280 2.89 -5.73 7.04
C GLN A 280 3.08 -7.13 7.63
N ASN A 281 3.20 -8.14 6.77
CA ASN A 281 3.38 -9.53 7.21
C ASN A 281 4.78 -9.81 7.76
N LEU A 282 5.75 -9.00 7.35
CA LEU A 282 7.14 -9.08 7.78
C LEU A 282 7.44 -8.19 8.98
N ALA A 283 6.69 -7.08 9.09
CA ALA A 283 6.97 -6.07 10.08
C ALA A 283 6.81 -6.56 11.52
N GLU A 284 5.87 -7.48 11.80
CA GLU A 284 5.67 -8.00 13.15
C GLU A 284 6.90 -8.72 13.69
N GLU A 285 7.55 -9.54 12.88
CA GLU A 285 8.69 -10.36 13.29
C GLU A 285 10.05 -9.67 13.12
N SER A 286 10.11 -8.59 12.36
CA SER A 286 11.36 -7.89 12.12
C SER A 286 11.66 -6.84 13.18
N SER A 287 12.94 -6.57 13.39
CA SER A 287 13.44 -5.56 14.34
C SER A 287 13.94 -4.30 13.65
N LEU A 288 14.29 -4.39 12.38
CA LEU A 288 14.93 -3.33 11.62
C LEU A 288 14.56 -3.42 10.14
N LEU A 289 14.32 -2.27 9.51
CA LEU A 289 14.23 -2.13 8.05
C LEU A 289 15.45 -1.36 7.51
N ILE A 290 16.01 -1.85 6.43
CA ILE A 290 17.00 -1.16 5.60
C ILE A 290 16.31 -0.85 4.27
N THR A 291 16.36 0.38 3.84
CA THR A 291 15.80 0.83 2.54
C THR A 291 16.66 1.95 1.94
N ASP A 292 16.31 2.37 0.75
CA ASP A 292 16.90 3.54 0.10
C ASP A 292 15.97 4.77 0.22
N PHE A 293 15.49 5.37 -0.88
CA PHE A 293 14.58 6.53 -0.87
C PHE A 293 13.08 6.16 -0.95
N GLY A 294 12.73 4.88 -0.86
CA GLY A 294 11.34 4.41 -0.97
C GLY A 294 10.44 4.81 0.21
N SER A 295 9.14 4.94 -0.05
CA SER A 295 8.13 5.26 0.96
C SER A 295 8.00 4.20 2.06
N VAL A 296 8.48 2.99 1.81
CA VAL A 296 8.40 1.87 2.75
C VAL A 296 9.08 2.16 4.09
N GLY A 297 10.15 2.96 4.09
CA GLY A 297 10.81 3.40 5.32
C GLY A 297 9.89 4.22 6.21
N GLY A 298 9.18 5.18 5.62
CA GLY A 298 8.16 5.98 6.32
C GLY A 298 6.99 5.13 6.81
N GLU A 299 6.48 4.24 5.96
CA GLU A 299 5.40 3.33 6.33
C GLU A 299 5.79 2.40 7.48
N TYR A 300 6.98 1.82 7.42
CA TYR A 300 7.47 0.92 8.45
C TYR A 300 7.65 1.64 9.80
N ARG A 301 8.18 2.85 9.76
CA ARG A 301 8.40 3.67 10.94
C ARG A 301 7.10 4.18 11.55
N LEU A 302 6.23 4.78 10.74
CA LEU A 302 4.96 5.40 11.16
C LEU A 302 3.88 4.36 11.50
N GLY A 303 3.92 3.20 10.85
CA GLY A 303 2.93 2.16 11.04
C GLY A 303 3.24 1.18 12.16
N TYR A 304 4.52 0.80 12.29
CA TYR A 304 4.94 -0.29 13.19
C TYR A 304 5.84 0.16 14.34
N GLY A 305 6.25 1.42 14.36
CA GLY A 305 7.12 1.94 15.44
C GLY A 305 8.49 1.28 15.50
N LYS A 306 9.02 0.83 14.36
CA LYS A 306 10.27 0.08 14.31
C LYS A 306 11.41 0.90 13.71
N ARG A 307 12.64 0.46 13.93
CA ARG A 307 13.87 1.14 13.52
C ARG A 307 14.08 1.06 12.01
N VAL A 308 14.61 2.14 11.41
CA VAL A 308 14.87 2.23 9.96
C VAL A 308 16.25 2.79 9.68
N ILE A 309 17.00 2.12 8.80
CA ILE A 309 18.24 2.62 8.20
C ILE A 309 17.97 2.97 6.74
N PHE A 310 18.42 4.13 6.31
CA PHE A 310 18.38 4.53 4.91
C PHE A 310 19.77 4.44 4.29
N LEU A 311 19.88 3.78 3.16
CA LEU A 311 21.08 3.83 2.34
C LEU A 311 21.15 5.18 1.61
N LYS A 312 22.34 5.76 1.54
CA LYS A 312 22.57 6.97 0.76
C LYS A 312 22.39 6.68 -0.72
N THR A 313 21.58 7.49 -1.36
CA THR A 313 21.34 7.45 -2.82
C THR A 313 22.07 8.58 -3.53
N PRO A 314 22.31 8.48 -4.84
CA PRO A 314 22.78 9.60 -5.66
C PRO A 314 21.84 10.80 -5.57
N ALA A 315 22.38 12.01 -5.74
CA ALA A 315 21.66 13.28 -5.55
C ALA A 315 20.42 13.43 -6.46
N GLU A 316 20.40 12.77 -7.61
CA GLU A 316 19.26 12.75 -8.53
C GLU A 316 17.99 12.12 -7.95
N TYR A 317 18.15 11.25 -6.94
CA TYR A 317 17.03 10.64 -6.21
C TYR A 317 16.67 11.43 -4.94
N GLU A 318 17.44 12.47 -4.63
CA GLU A 318 17.22 13.31 -3.46
C GLU A 318 16.25 14.43 -3.79
N GLY A 319 14.98 14.30 -3.38
CA GLY A 319 13.95 15.32 -3.52
C GLY A 319 12.63 14.93 -2.86
N GLY A 320 11.99 15.88 -2.21
CA GLY A 320 10.64 15.73 -1.66
C GLY A 320 10.54 15.53 -0.15
N ALA A 321 9.32 15.33 0.32
CA ALA A 321 9.00 15.18 1.75
C ALA A 321 9.64 13.93 2.39
N ASP A 322 9.95 12.91 1.59
CA ASP A 322 10.63 11.69 2.04
C ASP A 322 12.01 12.00 2.64
N LEU A 323 12.74 12.97 2.08
CA LEU A 323 14.06 13.35 2.60
C LEU A 323 13.99 14.02 3.95
N GLN A 324 13.07 14.95 4.13
CA GLN A 324 12.90 15.60 5.43
C GLN A 324 12.55 14.56 6.50
N PHE A 325 11.66 13.62 6.19
CA PHE A 325 11.34 12.52 7.09
C PHE A 325 12.54 11.64 7.39
N ARG A 326 13.32 11.27 6.35
CA ARG A 326 14.55 10.49 6.51
C ARG A 326 15.51 11.18 7.46
N ASP A 327 15.76 12.47 7.23
CA ASP A 327 16.75 13.23 8.00
C ASP A 327 16.31 13.43 9.47
N ASP A 328 15.01 13.57 9.72
CA ASP A 328 14.45 13.76 11.06
C ASP A 328 14.27 12.45 11.85
N PHE A 329 13.96 11.33 11.18
CA PHE A 329 13.51 10.12 11.85
C PHE A 329 14.27 8.84 11.50
N ALA A 330 15.30 8.88 10.65
CA ALA A 330 16.17 7.73 10.42
C ALA A 330 16.96 7.37 11.68
N ASP A 331 17.10 6.08 11.97
CA ASP A 331 18.00 5.61 13.02
C ASP A 331 19.44 5.58 12.55
N GLY A 332 19.65 5.50 11.24
CA GLY A 332 20.94 5.60 10.56
C GLY A 332 20.77 5.97 9.09
N ILE A 333 21.73 6.74 8.58
CA ILE A 333 21.88 7.05 7.14
C ILE A 333 23.33 6.75 6.77
N CYS A 334 23.57 5.78 5.90
CA CYS A 334 24.91 5.33 5.59
C CYS A 334 25.10 4.90 4.14
N LYS A 335 26.34 4.78 3.71
CA LYS A 335 26.71 4.05 2.50
C LYS A 335 26.67 2.55 2.77
N VAL A 336 26.63 1.73 1.71
CA VAL A 336 26.64 0.27 1.83
C VAL A 336 27.85 -0.23 2.59
N GLU A 337 29.03 0.35 2.35
CA GLU A 337 30.30 -0.04 2.97
C GLU A 337 30.28 0.10 4.50
N ASP A 338 29.50 1.03 5.04
CA ASP A 338 29.39 1.31 6.47
C ASP A 338 28.21 0.54 7.13
N LEU A 339 27.37 -0.13 6.33
CA LEU A 339 26.07 -0.65 6.75
C LEU A 339 26.18 -1.62 7.93
N GLY A 340 27.15 -2.53 7.93
CA GLY A 340 27.32 -3.49 9.02
C GLY A 340 27.49 -2.82 10.38
N ASN A 341 28.34 -1.79 10.47
CA ASN A 341 28.55 -1.03 11.71
C ASN A 341 27.29 -0.27 12.13
N VAL A 342 26.53 0.26 11.17
CA VAL A 342 25.30 1.01 11.44
C VAL A 342 24.20 0.07 11.93
N ILE A 343 24.06 -1.14 11.35
CA ILE A 343 23.13 -2.17 11.84
C ILE A 343 23.43 -2.47 13.31
N GLU A 344 24.69 -2.79 13.65
CA GLU A 344 25.10 -3.08 15.02
C GLU A 344 24.77 -1.94 16.00
N SER A 345 25.02 -0.70 15.56
CA SER A 345 24.74 0.49 16.38
C SER A 345 23.23 0.70 16.60
N VAL A 346 22.43 0.50 15.57
CA VAL A 346 20.98 0.70 15.64
C VAL A 346 20.32 -0.42 16.46
N MET A 347 20.73 -1.67 16.27
CA MET A 347 20.20 -2.80 17.01
C MET A 347 20.46 -2.71 18.51
N LYS A 348 21.58 -2.13 18.93
CA LYS A 348 21.90 -1.86 20.36
C LYS A 348 20.95 -0.85 21.01
N LYS A 349 20.26 0.01 20.25
CA LYS A 349 19.28 0.97 20.79
C LYS A 349 17.98 0.28 21.25
N GLY A 350 17.76 -0.96 20.83
CA GLY A 350 16.49 -1.67 21.07
C GLY A 350 15.29 -1.07 20.30
N PRO A 351 14.06 -1.55 20.59
CA PRO A 351 12.85 -1.04 19.95
C PRO A 351 12.60 0.44 20.31
N LEU A 352 11.74 1.12 19.54
CA LEU A 352 11.23 2.43 19.94
C LEU A 352 10.37 2.29 21.19
N SER A 353 10.46 3.27 22.09
CA SER A 353 9.46 3.38 23.17
C SER A 353 8.12 3.87 22.61
N ASP A 354 7.04 3.53 23.30
CA ASP A 354 5.69 3.98 22.93
C ASP A 354 5.60 5.51 22.83
N SER A 355 6.32 6.24 23.71
CA SER A 355 6.35 7.70 23.69
C SER A 355 7.08 8.26 22.47
N GLU A 356 8.23 7.67 22.08
CA GLU A 356 8.94 8.08 20.86
C GLU A 356 8.06 7.84 19.63
N PHE A 357 7.42 6.69 19.55
CA PHE A 357 6.53 6.34 18.44
C PHE A 357 5.33 7.29 18.35
N HIS A 358 4.64 7.50 19.47
CA HIS A 358 3.47 8.39 19.51
C HIS A 358 3.85 9.84 19.14
N ASN A 359 4.92 10.37 19.73
CA ASN A 359 5.39 11.73 19.44
C ASN A 359 5.74 11.92 17.96
N MET A 360 6.45 10.95 17.37
CA MET A 360 6.77 10.99 15.94
C MET A 360 5.50 11.01 15.08
N ARG A 361 4.53 10.15 15.36
CA ARG A 361 3.25 10.13 14.63
C ARG A 361 2.53 11.46 14.73
N GLN A 362 2.46 12.05 15.91
CA GLN A 362 1.85 13.37 16.13
C GLN A 362 2.55 14.50 15.37
N GLN A 363 3.86 14.42 15.20
CA GLN A 363 4.62 15.41 14.43
C GLN A 363 4.38 15.27 12.92
N VAL A 364 4.29 14.06 12.41
CA VAL A 364 4.26 13.78 10.96
C VAL A 364 2.85 13.71 10.41
N LEU A 365 1.94 12.98 11.07
CA LEU A 365 0.60 12.73 10.56
C LEU A 365 -0.35 13.87 10.92
N SER A 366 -1.28 14.17 10.02
CA SER A 366 -2.35 15.15 10.27
C SER A 366 -3.25 14.71 11.41
N PHE A 367 -3.57 13.39 11.42
CA PHE A 367 -4.23 12.69 12.50
C PHE A 367 -3.42 11.43 12.81
N SER A 368 -2.96 11.28 14.04
CA SER A 368 -2.17 10.11 14.45
C SER A 368 -3.04 8.91 14.80
N GLU A 369 -4.28 9.18 15.17
CA GLU A 369 -5.34 8.21 15.49
C GLU A 369 -6.62 8.62 14.76
N GLU A 370 -7.56 7.71 14.58
CA GLU A 370 -8.88 7.97 13.96
C GLU A 370 -8.83 8.54 12.53
N SER A 371 -7.74 8.34 11.80
CA SER A 371 -7.62 8.85 10.41
C SER A 371 -8.63 8.21 9.44
N ASP A 372 -9.06 6.99 9.70
CA ASP A 372 -10.14 6.32 8.98
C ASP A 372 -11.50 7.02 9.23
N TYR A 373 -11.76 7.38 10.47
CA TYR A 373 -12.98 8.13 10.86
C TYR A 373 -12.99 9.53 10.23
N GLU A 374 -11.88 10.26 10.28
CA GLU A 374 -11.78 11.59 9.68
C GLU A 374 -11.94 11.54 8.15
N ALA A 375 -11.33 10.55 7.49
CA ALA A 375 -11.54 10.35 6.06
C ALA A 375 -13.02 10.04 5.73
N ALA A 376 -13.67 9.16 6.51
CA ALA A 376 -15.08 8.84 6.35
C ALA A 376 -15.99 10.06 6.57
N ARG A 377 -15.72 10.89 7.58
CA ARG A 377 -16.44 12.13 7.86
C ARG A 377 -16.37 13.11 6.67
N ILE A 378 -15.19 13.28 6.08
CA ILE A 378 -15.02 14.16 4.93
C ILE A 378 -15.72 13.58 3.69
N VAL A 379 -15.68 12.26 3.47
CA VAL A 379 -16.48 11.62 2.41
C VAL A 379 -17.97 11.90 2.60
N ASP A 380 -18.49 11.81 3.84
CA ASP A 380 -19.88 12.13 4.18
C ASP A 380 -20.23 13.59 3.86
N GLU A 381 -19.36 14.54 4.20
CA GLU A 381 -19.56 15.96 3.88
C GLU A 381 -19.60 16.21 2.36
N ILE A 382 -18.67 15.59 1.60
CA ILE A 382 -18.63 15.69 0.14
C ILE A 382 -19.93 15.14 -0.47
N CYS A 383 -20.33 13.92 -0.09
CA CYS A 383 -21.58 13.33 -0.58
C CYS A 383 -22.83 14.15 -0.21
N SER A 384 -22.81 14.84 0.91
CA SER A 384 -23.97 15.62 1.38
C SER A 384 -24.07 17.00 0.70
N ALA A 385 -22.97 17.49 0.13
CA ALA A 385 -22.90 18.76 -0.60
C ALA A 385 -23.21 18.60 -2.10
N SER A 386 -23.12 17.38 -2.63
CA SER A 386 -23.47 16.99 -4.02
C SER A 386 -24.96 16.67 -4.13
#